data_2a259abcd7715aa801e365f5376a0563
#
_entry.id   2a259abcd7715aa801e365f5376a0563
#
_cell.length_a   1.000
_cell.length_b   1.000
_cell.length_c   1.000
_cell.angle_alpha   90.00
_cell.angle_beta   90.00
_cell.angle_gamma   90.00
#
_symmetry.space_group_name_H-M   'P 1'
#
loop_
_entity.id
_entity.type
_entity.pdbx_description
1 polymer ?
#
loop_
_entity_poly.entity_id
_entity_poly.type
_entity_poly.pdbx_seq_one_letter_code
_entity_poly.pdbx_strand_id
1 'polypeptide(L)'
;MKKILVCGAGGFIGGAMVKRLKDDGNWVRGVDIKSHEFMDINELADEFIQGDLREQVFCRSVVTDNIDEVYQFAADMGGAGYIFTGEHDADVMHNSAQINLNIADLCVKRKVDKIFYSSSACMYPEHNQLDPDNPNCVESSAYPAAPDSEYGWEKLFSERMCRHYLEDYGLDVKVARYHNVYGQNGTYDGGREKAPAALCRKIIIAKEKNSDIIDVWGDGKQTRSFLFIEDCV
;
A
#
# COMPACT_ATOMS: atom_id res chain seq x y z
N MET A 1 6.13 -25.13 -0.74
CA MET A 1 5.07 -24.35 -1.41
C MET A 1 4.11 -23.89 -0.35
N LYS A 2 4.01 -22.59 -0.12
CA LYS A 2 3.05 -21.98 0.80
C LYS A 2 1.80 -21.57 0.07
N LYS A 3 0.68 -21.45 0.79
CA LYS A 3 -0.55 -20.82 0.30
C LYS A 3 -0.64 -19.40 0.84
N ILE A 4 -0.61 -18.44 -0.05
CA ILE A 4 -0.47 -17.02 0.29
C ILE A 4 -1.66 -16.23 -0.22
N LEU A 5 -2.21 -15.38 0.65
CA LEU A 5 -3.24 -14.42 0.29
C LEU A 5 -2.61 -13.04 0.10
N VAL A 6 -2.86 -12.42 -1.05
CA VAL A 6 -2.47 -11.02 -1.33
C VAL A 6 -3.72 -10.16 -1.40
N CYS A 7 -3.95 -9.35 -0.38
CA CYS A 7 -4.99 -8.32 -0.34
C CYS A 7 -4.49 -7.06 -1.06
N GLY A 8 -5.29 -6.51 -1.96
CA GLY A 8 -4.87 -5.40 -2.81
C GLY A 8 -4.14 -5.83 -4.08
N ALA A 9 -4.39 -7.07 -4.55
CA ALA A 9 -3.73 -7.67 -5.71
C ALA A 9 -4.02 -6.95 -7.05
N GLY A 10 -5.14 -6.24 -7.15
CA GLY A 10 -5.47 -5.36 -8.28
C GLY A 10 -4.75 -4.01 -8.26
N GLY A 11 -3.97 -3.72 -7.22
CA GLY A 11 -3.14 -2.52 -7.10
C GLY A 11 -1.70 -2.72 -7.54
N PHE A 12 -0.96 -1.63 -7.67
CA PHE A 12 0.42 -1.60 -8.17
C PHE A 12 1.38 -2.52 -7.39
N ILE A 13 1.48 -2.34 -6.06
CA ILE A 13 2.39 -3.14 -5.24
C ILE A 13 1.87 -4.57 -5.08
N GLY A 14 0.56 -4.71 -4.85
CA GLY A 14 -0.06 -6.03 -4.66
C GLY A 14 0.08 -6.92 -5.89
N GLY A 15 -0.14 -6.39 -7.11
CA GLY A 15 0.07 -7.12 -8.35
C GLY A 15 1.52 -7.55 -8.58
N ALA A 16 2.48 -6.66 -8.29
CA ALA A 16 3.91 -7.00 -8.34
C ALA A 16 4.27 -8.11 -7.33
N MET A 17 3.70 -8.05 -6.12
CA MET A 17 3.90 -9.07 -5.09
C MET A 17 3.28 -10.43 -5.52
N VAL A 18 2.10 -10.44 -6.13
CA VAL A 18 1.52 -11.67 -6.70
C VAL A 18 2.51 -12.31 -7.65
N LYS A 19 3.03 -11.54 -8.61
CA LYS A 19 4.02 -12.02 -9.57
C LYS A 19 5.26 -12.60 -8.86
N ARG A 20 5.84 -11.88 -7.92
CA ARG A 20 7.04 -12.30 -7.18
C ARG A 20 6.80 -13.60 -6.43
N LEU A 21 5.70 -13.72 -5.69
CA LEU A 21 5.36 -14.92 -4.91
C LEU A 21 5.10 -16.13 -5.81
N LYS A 22 4.55 -15.93 -7.00
CA LYS A 22 4.40 -16.96 -8.02
C LYS A 22 5.74 -17.42 -8.58
N ASP A 23 6.62 -16.47 -8.90
CA ASP A 23 7.98 -16.77 -9.38
C ASP A 23 8.79 -17.55 -8.32
N ASP A 24 8.53 -17.31 -7.03
CA ASP A 24 9.10 -18.06 -5.90
C ASP A 24 8.45 -19.44 -5.67
N GLY A 25 7.50 -19.86 -6.52
CA GLY A 25 6.87 -21.18 -6.52
C GLY A 25 5.79 -21.40 -5.48
N ASN A 26 5.14 -20.33 -5.01
CA ASN A 26 4.03 -20.42 -4.07
C ASN A 26 2.68 -20.52 -4.79
N TRP A 27 1.66 -21.01 -4.07
CA TRP A 27 0.26 -20.88 -4.48
C TRP A 27 -0.26 -19.54 -3.96
N VAL A 28 -0.82 -18.72 -4.85
CA VAL A 28 -1.22 -17.35 -4.53
C VAL A 28 -2.68 -17.09 -4.86
N ARG A 29 -3.43 -16.66 -3.83
CA ARG A 29 -4.76 -16.05 -4.00
C ARG A 29 -4.61 -14.54 -3.97
N GLY A 30 -5.01 -13.87 -5.04
CA GLY A 30 -5.16 -12.42 -5.11
C GLY A 30 -6.58 -11.99 -4.78
N VAL A 31 -6.73 -10.90 -4.03
CA VAL A 31 -8.04 -10.31 -3.72
C VAL A 31 -7.97 -8.80 -3.86
N ASP A 32 -8.95 -8.22 -4.55
CA ASP A 32 -9.12 -6.77 -4.67
C ASP A 32 -10.56 -6.42 -5.04
N ILE A 33 -10.96 -5.17 -4.83
CA ILE A 33 -12.23 -4.63 -5.30
C ILE A 33 -12.25 -4.46 -6.84
N LYS A 34 -11.08 -4.42 -7.47
CA LYS A 34 -10.90 -4.26 -8.92
C LYS A 34 -9.81 -5.20 -9.46
N SER A 35 -9.86 -5.48 -10.76
CA SER A 35 -8.75 -6.11 -11.47
C SER A 35 -7.57 -5.15 -11.63
N HIS A 36 -6.36 -5.69 -11.87
CA HIS A 36 -5.18 -4.89 -12.13
C HIS A 36 -5.30 -4.20 -13.52
N GLU A 37 -4.87 -2.93 -13.58
CA GLU A 37 -5.05 -2.09 -14.78
C GLU A 37 -4.14 -2.52 -15.94
N PHE A 38 -2.92 -3.00 -15.64
CA PHE A 38 -1.87 -3.25 -16.65
C PHE A 38 -1.42 -4.71 -16.73
N MET A 39 -1.87 -5.57 -15.84
CA MET A 39 -1.51 -6.99 -15.81
C MET A 39 -2.77 -7.84 -15.74
N ASP A 40 -2.77 -8.99 -16.42
CA ASP A 40 -3.84 -9.96 -16.21
C ASP A 40 -3.61 -10.74 -14.92
N ILE A 41 -4.19 -10.26 -13.85
CA ILE A 41 -4.03 -10.84 -12.52
C ILE A 41 -4.65 -12.24 -12.44
N ASN A 42 -5.63 -12.57 -13.30
CA ASN A 42 -6.23 -13.90 -13.34
C ASN A 42 -5.29 -14.95 -13.94
N GLU A 43 -4.36 -14.52 -14.81
CA GLU A 43 -3.31 -15.40 -15.35
C GLU A 43 -2.12 -15.51 -14.41
N LEU A 44 -1.85 -14.47 -13.61
CA LEU A 44 -0.71 -14.43 -12.71
C LEU A 44 -0.96 -15.18 -11.39
N ALA A 45 -2.11 -15.00 -10.76
CA ALA A 45 -2.48 -15.69 -9.53
C ALA A 45 -3.02 -17.10 -9.83
N ASP A 46 -2.93 -18.02 -8.87
CA ASP A 46 -3.66 -19.31 -8.97
C ASP A 46 -5.17 -19.12 -8.83
N GLU A 47 -5.55 -18.09 -8.07
CA GLU A 47 -6.93 -17.69 -7.88
C GLU A 47 -7.00 -16.18 -7.68
N PHE A 48 -7.86 -15.50 -8.42
CA PHE A 48 -8.18 -14.10 -8.17
C PHE A 48 -9.67 -13.95 -7.85
N ILE A 49 -9.96 -13.33 -6.71
CA ILE A 49 -11.34 -13.13 -6.24
C ILE A 49 -11.59 -11.63 -6.13
N GLN A 50 -12.49 -11.13 -6.95
CA GLN A 50 -12.88 -9.73 -6.88
C GLN A 50 -13.96 -9.53 -5.82
N GLY A 51 -13.71 -8.60 -4.86
CA GLY A 51 -14.66 -8.25 -3.83
C GLY A 51 -14.12 -7.24 -2.82
N ASP A 52 -14.98 -6.86 -1.90
CA ASP A 52 -14.74 -5.77 -0.97
C ASP A 52 -14.28 -6.29 0.41
N LEU A 53 -13.03 -6.00 0.78
CA LEU A 53 -12.46 -6.38 2.07
C LEU A 53 -12.98 -5.56 3.27
N ARG A 54 -13.80 -4.55 3.04
CA ARG A 54 -14.56 -3.87 4.11
C ARG A 54 -15.69 -4.75 4.63
N GLU A 55 -16.17 -5.68 3.78
CA GLU A 55 -17.24 -6.61 4.10
C GLU A 55 -16.71 -7.85 4.84
N GLN A 56 -17.03 -7.96 6.14
CA GLN A 56 -16.52 -9.06 6.95
C GLN A 56 -16.91 -10.45 6.42
N VAL A 57 -18.10 -10.58 5.82
CA VAL A 57 -18.56 -11.85 5.24
C VAL A 57 -17.66 -12.24 4.06
N PHE A 58 -17.31 -11.27 3.23
CA PHE A 58 -16.39 -11.50 2.12
C PHE A 58 -14.99 -11.87 2.63
N CYS A 59 -14.46 -11.16 3.63
CA CYS A 59 -13.16 -11.49 4.22
C CYS A 59 -13.11 -12.93 4.74
N ARG A 60 -14.17 -13.44 5.38
CA ARG A 60 -14.26 -14.83 5.84
C ARG A 60 -14.20 -15.86 4.71
N SER A 61 -14.62 -15.51 3.50
CA SER A 61 -14.58 -16.41 2.34
C SER A 61 -13.19 -16.50 1.73
N VAL A 62 -12.34 -15.48 1.90
CA VAL A 62 -11.02 -15.40 1.29
C VAL A 62 -9.88 -15.71 2.25
N VAL A 63 -10.02 -15.41 3.54
CA VAL A 63 -9.08 -15.83 4.61
C VAL A 63 -9.54 -17.18 5.14
N THR A 64 -9.11 -18.25 4.51
CA THR A 64 -9.50 -19.63 4.82
C THR A 64 -8.45 -20.34 5.68
N ASP A 65 -8.82 -21.46 6.35
CA ASP A 65 -7.94 -22.18 7.30
C ASP A 65 -6.66 -22.76 6.67
N ASN A 66 -6.54 -22.72 5.35
CA ASN A 66 -5.39 -23.22 4.59
C ASN A 66 -4.48 -22.13 4.03
N ILE A 67 -4.64 -20.88 4.47
CA ILE A 67 -3.74 -19.78 4.13
C ILE A 67 -2.62 -19.74 5.16
N ASP A 68 -1.38 -19.85 4.70
CA ASP A 68 -0.19 -19.81 5.54
C ASP A 68 0.24 -18.37 5.84
N GLU A 69 0.23 -17.49 4.82
CA GLU A 69 0.67 -16.11 4.95
C GLU A 69 -0.31 -15.13 4.29
N VAL A 70 -0.41 -13.93 4.84
CA VAL A 70 -1.20 -12.83 4.28
C VAL A 70 -0.31 -11.63 4.02
N TYR A 71 -0.39 -11.07 2.81
CA TYR A 71 0.24 -9.81 2.43
C TYR A 71 -0.84 -8.75 2.27
N GLN A 72 -0.89 -7.80 3.20
CA GLN A 72 -1.96 -6.79 3.28
C GLN A 72 -1.49 -5.47 2.66
N PHE A 73 -1.89 -5.23 1.40
CA PHE A 73 -1.66 -3.98 0.66
C PHE A 73 -2.96 -3.21 0.38
N ALA A 74 -4.12 -3.82 0.62
CA ALA A 74 -5.39 -3.17 0.34
C ALA A 74 -5.59 -1.96 1.27
N ALA A 75 -5.88 -0.81 0.69
CA ALA A 75 -6.17 0.43 1.39
C ALA A 75 -6.95 1.38 0.49
N ASP A 76 -7.72 2.26 1.08
CA ASP A 76 -8.23 3.43 0.38
C ASP A 76 -7.13 4.49 0.37
N MET A 77 -6.48 4.66 -0.77
CA MET A 77 -5.32 5.53 -0.89
C MET A 77 -5.12 6.03 -2.31
N GLY A 78 -4.32 7.08 -2.44
CA GLY A 78 -3.96 7.69 -3.71
C GLY A 78 -2.64 8.45 -3.63
N GLY A 79 -2.38 9.28 -4.63
CA GLY A 79 -1.29 10.26 -4.61
C GLY A 79 -1.59 11.44 -3.68
N ALA A 80 -0.67 12.41 -3.62
CA ALA A 80 -0.82 13.62 -2.80
C ALA A 80 -2.11 14.39 -3.09
N GLY A 81 -2.55 14.42 -4.34
CA GLY A 81 -3.82 15.04 -4.76
C GLY A 81 -5.09 14.32 -4.27
N TYR A 82 -4.97 13.18 -3.59
CA TYR A 82 -6.08 12.46 -3.00
C TYR A 82 -6.04 12.51 -1.47
N ILE A 83 -4.86 12.26 -0.88
CA ILE A 83 -4.74 12.11 0.58
C ILE A 83 -4.47 13.41 1.36
N PHE A 84 -4.17 14.53 0.67
CA PHE A 84 -3.89 15.82 1.32
C PHE A 84 -4.90 16.93 0.97
N THR A 85 -6.01 16.60 0.30
CA THR A 85 -7.03 17.60 -0.06
C THR A 85 -8.02 17.88 1.07
N GLY A 86 -8.14 16.97 2.05
CA GLY A 86 -9.17 17.02 3.08
C GLY A 86 -10.58 16.57 2.61
N GLU A 87 -10.72 16.24 1.32
CA GLU A 87 -12.02 15.87 0.74
C GLU A 87 -12.41 14.40 0.99
N HIS A 88 -11.42 13.55 1.33
CA HIS A 88 -11.59 12.10 1.45
C HIS A 88 -11.14 11.53 2.80
N ASP A 89 -10.84 12.37 3.77
CA ASP A 89 -10.22 11.98 5.04
C ASP A 89 -11.03 10.91 5.80
N ALA A 90 -12.33 11.12 5.92
CA ALA A 90 -13.23 10.16 6.57
C ALA A 90 -13.25 8.81 5.86
N ASP A 91 -13.32 8.80 4.53
CA ASP A 91 -13.34 7.59 3.73
C ASP A 91 -12.00 6.84 3.81
N VAL A 92 -10.88 7.56 3.69
CA VAL A 92 -9.53 7.01 3.79
C VAL A 92 -9.31 6.31 5.13
N MET A 93 -9.67 6.97 6.24
CA MET A 93 -9.57 6.40 7.59
C MET A 93 -10.52 5.22 7.76
N HIS A 94 -11.80 5.41 7.47
CA HIS A 94 -12.83 4.38 7.69
C HIS A 94 -12.55 3.12 6.87
N ASN A 95 -12.36 3.29 5.56
CA ASN A 95 -12.21 2.17 4.65
C ASN A 95 -10.93 1.36 4.95
N SER A 96 -9.80 2.05 5.14
CA SER A 96 -8.53 1.38 5.42
C SER A 96 -8.52 0.70 6.79
N ALA A 97 -9.04 1.36 7.83
CA ALA A 97 -9.16 0.76 9.15
C ALA A 97 -10.08 -0.47 9.14
N GLN A 98 -11.22 -0.40 8.45
CA GLN A 98 -12.17 -1.52 8.36
C GLN A 98 -11.54 -2.74 7.68
N ILE A 99 -10.79 -2.55 6.58
CA ILE A 99 -10.04 -3.62 5.92
C ILE A 99 -9.04 -4.24 6.88
N ASN A 100 -8.21 -3.43 7.54
CA ASN A 100 -7.15 -3.90 8.41
C ASN A 100 -7.69 -4.63 9.65
N LEU A 101 -8.78 -4.13 10.25
CA LEU A 101 -9.48 -4.80 11.35
C LEU A 101 -10.01 -6.18 10.95
N ASN A 102 -10.68 -6.27 9.79
CA ASN A 102 -11.24 -7.53 9.30
C ASN A 102 -10.15 -8.57 9.03
N ILE A 103 -9.06 -8.17 8.36
CA ILE A 103 -7.99 -9.09 7.96
C ILE A 103 -7.19 -9.56 9.18
N ALA A 104 -6.77 -8.66 10.07
CA ALA A 104 -5.98 -9.03 11.25
C ALA A 104 -6.75 -9.97 12.21
N ASP A 105 -8.03 -9.68 12.47
CA ASP A 105 -8.90 -10.53 13.29
C ASP A 105 -9.04 -11.95 12.68
N LEU A 106 -9.23 -12.03 11.37
CA LEU A 106 -9.34 -13.32 10.69
C LEU A 106 -8.01 -14.08 10.65
N CYS A 107 -6.87 -13.41 10.51
CA CYS A 107 -5.57 -14.05 10.58
C CYS A 107 -5.39 -14.79 11.91
N VAL A 108 -5.76 -14.18 13.04
CA VAL A 108 -5.74 -14.86 14.35
C VAL A 108 -6.72 -16.02 14.41
N LYS A 109 -7.99 -15.80 14.01
CA LYS A 109 -9.05 -16.82 14.07
C LYS A 109 -8.77 -18.04 13.19
N ARG A 110 -8.08 -17.83 12.05
CA ARG A 110 -7.71 -18.87 11.09
C ARG A 110 -6.31 -19.43 11.30
N LYS A 111 -5.57 -18.93 12.31
CA LYS A 111 -4.22 -19.34 12.66
C LYS A 111 -3.25 -19.20 11.49
N VAL A 112 -3.35 -18.08 10.78
CA VAL A 112 -2.38 -17.70 9.76
C VAL A 112 -1.02 -17.54 10.42
N ASP A 113 0.03 -18.11 9.85
CA ASP A 113 1.37 -18.11 10.45
C ASP A 113 1.98 -16.70 10.47
N LYS A 114 1.76 -15.92 9.39
CA LYS A 114 2.37 -14.60 9.23
C LYS A 114 1.44 -13.63 8.49
N ILE A 115 1.45 -12.38 8.93
CA ILE A 115 0.91 -11.26 8.16
C ILE A 115 2.00 -10.22 7.89
N PHE A 116 2.11 -9.81 6.63
CA PHE A 116 2.86 -8.62 6.23
C PHE A 116 1.89 -7.45 6.08
N TYR A 117 2.19 -6.32 6.73
CA TYR A 117 1.39 -5.10 6.66
C TYR A 117 2.17 -3.98 5.98
N SER A 118 1.59 -3.40 4.93
CA SER A 118 2.15 -2.23 4.25
C SER A 118 1.74 -0.95 4.98
N SER A 119 2.66 -0.41 5.77
CA SER A 119 2.56 0.92 6.33
C SER A 119 3.16 1.97 5.37
N SER A 120 3.30 3.20 5.82
CA SER A 120 3.74 4.32 5.00
C SER A 120 4.63 5.28 5.78
N ALA A 121 5.53 5.97 5.09
CA ALA A 121 6.28 7.10 5.64
C ALA A 121 5.37 8.27 6.09
N CYS A 122 4.13 8.35 5.60
CA CYS A 122 3.15 9.34 6.05
C CYS A 122 2.75 9.20 7.53
N MET A 123 3.10 8.06 8.16
CA MET A 123 2.87 7.88 9.60
C MET A 123 3.90 8.61 10.49
N TYR A 124 5.03 9.04 9.94
CA TYR A 124 6.01 9.82 10.69
C TYR A 124 5.49 11.22 10.98
N PRO A 125 5.90 11.82 12.10
CA PRO A 125 5.55 13.20 12.41
C PRO A 125 5.95 14.17 11.29
N GLU A 126 5.08 15.12 10.98
CA GLU A 126 5.33 16.15 9.96
C GLU A 126 6.66 16.87 10.20
N HIS A 127 6.93 17.28 11.44
CA HIS A 127 8.15 18.00 11.79
C HIS A 127 9.45 17.24 11.51
N ASN A 128 9.40 15.91 11.36
CA ASN A 128 10.56 15.10 10.97
C ASN A 128 10.88 15.21 9.47
N GLN A 129 9.97 15.76 8.67
CA GLN A 129 10.03 15.76 7.21
C GLN A 129 10.08 17.17 6.61
N LEU A 130 10.03 18.23 7.44
CA LEU A 130 10.01 19.62 6.97
C LEU A 130 11.35 20.11 6.44
N ASP A 131 12.46 19.60 7.00
CA ASP A 131 13.80 19.96 6.54
C ASP A 131 14.22 19.00 5.42
N PRO A 132 14.31 19.47 4.16
CA PRO A 132 14.67 18.61 3.03
C PRO A 132 16.14 18.14 3.08
N ASP A 133 17.00 18.85 3.79
CA ASP A 133 18.43 18.54 3.91
C ASP A 133 18.72 17.58 5.07
N ASN A 134 17.80 17.49 6.05
CA ASN A 134 17.96 16.64 7.22
C ASN A 134 16.65 15.96 7.66
N PRO A 135 16.02 15.14 6.80
CA PRO A 135 14.81 14.42 7.18
C PRO A 135 15.13 13.36 8.26
N ASN A 136 14.27 13.25 9.27
CA ASN A 136 14.42 12.28 10.34
C ASN A 136 13.28 11.25 10.32
N CYS A 137 13.41 10.23 9.47
CA CYS A 137 12.45 9.13 9.35
C CYS A 137 13.04 7.79 9.85
N VAL A 138 13.88 7.81 10.88
CA VAL A 138 14.30 6.58 11.56
C VAL A 138 13.12 5.95 12.30
N GLU A 139 13.06 4.64 12.40
CA GLU A 139 11.88 3.94 12.95
C GLU A 139 11.45 4.42 14.33
N SER A 140 12.43 4.74 15.20
CA SER A 140 12.17 5.23 16.55
C SER A 140 11.57 6.66 16.61
N SER A 141 11.68 7.43 15.53
CA SER A 141 11.18 8.81 15.46
C SER A 141 9.68 8.93 15.19
N ALA A 142 8.97 7.81 15.11
CA ALA A 142 7.52 7.79 14.96
C ALA A 142 6.76 8.43 16.14
N TYR A 143 7.42 8.59 17.26
CA TYR A 143 6.84 9.19 18.46
C TYR A 143 7.70 10.34 19.01
N PRO A 144 7.05 11.41 19.56
CA PRO A 144 5.60 11.62 19.70
C PRO A 144 4.91 11.70 18.32
N ALA A 145 3.74 11.06 18.20
CA ALA A 145 3.02 10.97 16.93
C ALA A 145 2.41 12.32 16.53
N ALA A 146 2.64 12.71 15.28
CA ALA A 146 2.05 13.89 14.65
C ALA A 146 2.05 13.75 13.11
N PRO A 147 1.43 12.70 12.54
CA PRO A 147 1.26 12.59 11.09
C PRO A 147 0.58 13.81 10.48
N ASP A 148 0.93 14.14 9.25
CA ASP A 148 0.42 15.29 8.50
C ASP A 148 -0.91 15.05 7.78
N SER A 149 -1.44 13.83 7.85
CA SER A 149 -2.65 13.42 7.14
C SER A 149 -3.41 12.32 7.88
N GLU A 150 -4.70 12.25 7.62
CA GLU A 150 -5.56 11.20 8.18
C GLU A 150 -5.17 9.81 7.68
N TYR A 151 -4.62 9.72 6.47
CA TYR A 151 -3.97 8.51 5.97
C TYR A 151 -2.78 8.09 6.86
N GLY A 152 -1.94 9.03 7.26
CA GLY A 152 -0.80 8.77 8.17
C GLY A 152 -1.26 8.30 9.54
N TRP A 153 -2.31 8.90 10.10
CA TRP A 153 -2.92 8.50 11.36
C TRP A 153 -3.52 7.09 11.30
N GLU A 154 -4.22 6.75 10.21
CA GLU A 154 -4.73 5.38 10.02
C GLU A 154 -3.59 4.36 9.95
N LYS A 155 -2.53 4.65 9.19
CA LYS A 155 -1.35 3.77 9.10
C LYS A 155 -0.70 3.53 10.45
N LEU A 156 -0.53 4.57 11.26
CA LEU A 156 0.00 4.47 12.62
C LEU A 156 -0.93 3.67 13.54
N PHE A 157 -2.23 3.90 13.47
CA PHE A 157 -3.23 3.11 14.20
C PHE A 157 -3.12 1.63 13.88
N SER A 158 -3.05 1.28 12.60
CA SER A 158 -2.94 -0.10 12.14
C SER A 158 -1.61 -0.76 12.53
N GLU A 159 -0.48 -0.02 12.53
CA GLU A 159 0.78 -0.55 13.09
C GLU A 159 0.66 -0.89 14.58
N ARG A 160 0.02 -0.01 15.37
CA ARG A 160 -0.19 -0.26 16.80
C ARG A 160 -1.08 -1.47 17.02
N MET A 161 -2.16 -1.58 16.26
CA MET A 161 -3.05 -2.74 16.28
C MET A 161 -2.28 -4.02 15.95
N CYS A 162 -1.52 -4.05 14.87
CA CYS A 162 -0.70 -5.19 14.47
C CYS A 162 0.29 -5.60 15.57
N ARG A 163 0.94 -4.65 16.22
CA ARG A 163 1.83 -4.91 17.35
C ARG A 163 1.11 -5.64 18.49
N HIS A 164 -0.10 -5.20 18.88
CA HIS A 164 -0.86 -5.86 19.94
C HIS A 164 -1.40 -7.21 19.51
N TYR A 165 -1.72 -7.43 18.24
CA TYR A 165 -2.03 -8.76 17.72
C TYR A 165 -0.84 -9.74 17.87
N LEU A 166 0.39 -9.25 17.70
CA LEU A 166 1.58 -10.04 17.99
C LEU A 166 1.73 -10.31 19.51
N GLU A 167 1.58 -9.28 20.34
CA GLU A 167 1.78 -9.38 21.80
C GLU A 167 0.70 -10.25 22.47
N ASP A 168 -0.57 -10.11 22.09
CA ASP A 168 -1.70 -10.75 22.76
C ASP A 168 -2.03 -12.13 22.17
N TYR A 169 -1.85 -12.32 20.88
CA TYR A 169 -2.26 -13.55 20.18
C TYR A 169 -1.13 -14.31 19.51
N GLY A 170 0.09 -13.78 19.51
CA GLY A 170 1.26 -14.45 18.91
C GLY A 170 1.26 -14.44 17.38
N LEU A 171 0.44 -13.61 16.72
CA LEU A 171 0.44 -13.48 15.27
C LEU A 171 1.77 -12.86 14.81
N ASP A 172 2.56 -13.57 13.97
CA ASP A 172 3.82 -13.02 13.44
C ASP A 172 3.51 -11.91 12.44
N VAL A 173 3.67 -10.66 12.88
CA VAL A 173 3.43 -9.47 12.05
C VAL A 173 4.74 -8.86 11.59
N LYS A 174 4.88 -8.65 10.28
CA LYS A 174 5.96 -7.86 9.68
C LYS A 174 5.37 -6.57 9.11
N VAL A 175 5.98 -5.44 9.43
CA VAL A 175 5.53 -4.11 9.00
C VAL A 175 6.64 -3.45 8.20
N ALA A 176 6.30 -2.93 7.00
CA ALA A 176 7.20 -2.06 6.24
C ALA A 176 6.58 -0.68 6.05
N ARG A 177 7.33 0.37 6.39
CA ARG A 177 6.95 1.76 6.17
C ARG A 177 7.46 2.21 4.81
N TYR A 178 6.63 2.00 3.80
CA TYR A 178 7.00 2.35 2.43
C TYR A 178 7.13 3.86 2.24
N HIS A 179 8.20 4.26 1.58
CA HIS A 179 8.33 5.58 0.97
C HIS A 179 7.67 5.58 -0.41
N ASN A 180 8.14 6.40 -1.36
CA ASN A 180 7.50 6.50 -2.65
C ASN A 180 7.90 5.33 -3.56
N VAL A 181 7.07 4.30 -3.61
CA VAL A 181 7.27 3.17 -4.53
C VAL A 181 6.94 3.64 -5.96
N TYR A 182 7.79 3.29 -6.92
CA TYR A 182 7.63 3.62 -8.33
C TYR A 182 8.08 2.46 -9.22
N GLY A 183 7.65 2.43 -10.47
CA GLY A 183 8.06 1.42 -11.44
C GLY A 183 6.98 1.10 -12.46
N GLN A 184 7.21 0.01 -13.20
CA GLN A 184 6.29 -0.47 -14.23
C GLN A 184 4.93 -0.82 -13.61
N ASN A 185 3.89 -0.69 -14.44
CA ASN A 185 2.51 -1.04 -14.07
C ASN A 185 1.91 -0.20 -12.91
N GLY A 186 2.57 0.92 -12.54
CA GLY A 186 2.00 1.90 -11.64
C GLY A 186 1.07 2.87 -12.37
N THR A 187 0.05 3.37 -11.68
CA THR A 187 -0.84 4.42 -12.20
C THR A 187 -0.05 5.66 -12.56
N TYR A 188 -0.24 6.19 -13.77
CA TYR A 188 0.48 7.36 -14.29
C TYR A 188 -0.42 8.55 -14.64
N ASP A 189 -1.74 8.42 -14.50
CA ASP A 189 -2.74 9.44 -14.78
C ASP A 189 -3.92 9.35 -13.80
N GLY A 190 -4.81 10.36 -13.83
CA GLY A 190 -6.05 10.36 -13.04
C GLY A 190 -5.92 10.94 -11.62
N GLY A 191 -4.82 11.60 -11.27
CA GLY A 191 -4.63 12.32 -10.00
C GLY A 191 -4.19 11.45 -8.83
N ARG A 192 -4.05 10.14 -9.02
CA ARG A 192 -3.55 9.19 -8.01
C ARG A 192 -2.10 8.76 -8.23
N GLU A 193 -1.49 9.23 -9.30
CA GLU A 193 -0.11 8.92 -9.67
C GLU A 193 0.92 9.57 -8.75
N LYS A 194 2.05 8.91 -8.57
CA LYS A 194 3.22 9.48 -7.86
C LYS A 194 4.06 10.36 -8.77
N ALA A 195 4.87 11.24 -8.19
CA ALA A 195 5.66 12.23 -8.92
C ALA A 195 6.50 11.67 -10.09
N PRO A 196 7.21 10.53 -10.00
CA PRO A 196 7.96 10.00 -11.14
C PRO A 196 7.07 9.67 -12.33
N ALA A 197 5.93 9.02 -12.10
CA ALA A 197 4.98 8.67 -13.17
C ALA A 197 4.34 9.92 -13.78
N ALA A 198 3.94 10.89 -12.95
CA ALA A 198 3.39 12.16 -13.40
C ALA A 198 4.39 12.95 -14.27
N LEU A 199 5.66 13.02 -13.86
CA LEU A 199 6.71 13.70 -14.62
C LEU A 199 6.99 13.02 -15.97
N CYS A 200 7.11 11.68 -15.98
CA CYS A 200 7.26 10.91 -17.22
C CYS A 200 6.11 11.21 -18.19
N ARG A 201 4.86 11.15 -17.73
CA ARG A 201 3.69 11.47 -18.53
C ARG A 201 3.73 12.90 -19.09
N LYS A 202 4.02 13.89 -18.22
CA LYS A 202 4.09 15.30 -18.63
C LYS A 202 5.17 15.55 -19.68
N ILE A 203 6.34 14.94 -19.53
CA ILE A 203 7.45 15.05 -20.49
C ILE A 203 7.06 14.44 -21.85
N ILE A 204 6.47 13.24 -21.84
CA ILE A 204 6.03 12.57 -23.08
C ILE A 204 4.98 13.43 -23.81
N ILE A 205 3.96 13.91 -23.10
CA ILE A 205 2.91 14.76 -23.68
C ILE A 205 3.50 16.07 -24.22
N ALA A 206 4.43 16.71 -23.51
CA ALA A 206 5.10 17.92 -24.00
C ALA A 206 5.85 17.65 -25.29
N LYS A 207 6.62 16.54 -25.35
CA LYS A 207 7.32 16.10 -26.56
C LYS A 207 6.37 15.89 -27.75
N GLU A 208 5.24 15.20 -27.54
CA GLU A 208 4.24 14.96 -28.58
C GLU A 208 3.61 16.26 -29.10
N LYS A 209 3.45 17.25 -28.21
CA LYS A 209 2.91 18.59 -28.54
C LYS A 209 3.97 19.59 -29.04
N ASN A 210 5.23 19.16 -29.19
CA ASN A 210 6.37 20.03 -29.47
C ASN A 210 6.47 21.25 -28.53
N SER A 211 6.22 21.01 -27.23
CA SER A 211 6.34 22.00 -26.16
C SER A 211 7.64 21.78 -25.39
N ASP A 212 8.38 22.87 -25.13
CA ASP A 212 9.59 22.85 -24.32
C ASP A 212 9.33 23.07 -22.83
N ILE A 213 8.04 23.11 -22.42
CA ILE A 213 7.61 23.46 -21.08
C ILE A 213 6.73 22.35 -20.50
N ILE A 214 6.98 22.00 -19.25
CA ILE A 214 6.09 21.18 -18.41
C ILE A 214 5.78 21.90 -17.11
N ASP A 215 4.58 21.70 -16.57
CA ASP A 215 4.20 22.22 -15.26
C ASP A 215 4.69 21.28 -14.15
N VAL A 216 5.44 21.81 -13.18
CA VAL A 216 5.88 21.09 -11.98
C VAL A 216 5.31 21.81 -10.76
N TRP A 217 4.69 21.06 -9.86
CA TRP A 217 4.14 21.61 -8.63
C TRP A 217 5.24 21.88 -7.59
N GLY A 218 5.11 22.99 -6.88
CA GLY A 218 6.05 23.42 -5.86
C GLY A 218 7.21 24.23 -6.42
N ASP A 219 8.22 24.46 -5.60
CA ASP A 219 9.40 25.27 -5.91
C ASP A 219 10.61 24.44 -6.39
N GLY A 220 10.44 23.14 -6.54
CA GLY A 220 11.49 22.22 -7.00
C GLY A 220 12.53 21.83 -5.94
N LYS A 221 12.35 22.25 -4.68
CA LYS A 221 13.29 21.94 -3.59
C LYS A 221 12.89 20.71 -2.76
N GLN A 222 11.71 20.16 -2.99
CA GLN A 222 11.23 18.98 -2.27
C GLN A 222 12.13 17.78 -2.57
N THR A 223 12.58 17.11 -1.52
CA THR A 223 13.31 15.86 -1.59
C THR A 223 12.44 14.69 -1.15
N ARG A 224 12.62 13.53 -1.77
CA ARG A 224 11.92 12.30 -1.41
C ARG A 224 12.82 11.10 -1.66
N SER A 225 12.66 10.07 -0.83
CA SER A 225 13.20 8.74 -1.13
C SER A 225 12.26 8.00 -2.07
N PHE A 226 12.83 7.30 -3.03
CA PHE A 226 12.09 6.48 -3.98
C PHE A 226 12.56 5.02 -3.89
N LEU A 227 11.61 4.10 -3.89
CA LEU A 227 11.84 2.66 -3.86
C LEU A 227 11.33 2.05 -5.16
N PHE A 228 12.23 1.41 -5.93
CA PHE A 228 11.83 0.74 -7.17
C PHE A 228 11.00 -0.50 -6.87
N ILE A 229 10.00 -0.79 -7.70
CA ILE A 229 9.01 -1.85 -7.40
C ILE A 229 9.64 -3.23 -7.25
N GLU A 230 10.66 -3.56 -8.04
CA GLU A 230 11.34 -4.86 -7.95
C GLU A 230 12.19 -5.00 -6.67
N ASP A 231 12.67 -3.89 -6.12
CA ASP A 231 13.35 -3.86 -4.82
C ASP A 231 12.35 -3.85 -3.64
N CYS A 232 11.10 -3.48 -3.92
CA CYS A 232 10.02 -3.40 -2.93
C CYS A 232 9.42 -4.77 -2.58
N VAL A 233 9.39 -5.73 -3.54
CA VAL A 233 8.69 -7.02 -3.44
C VAL A 233 9.56 -8.23 -3.21
#